data_5425608555f69279cf8425a9956b5325
#
_entry.id   5425608555f69279cf8425a9956b5325
#
_cell.length_a   1.000
_cell.length_b   1.000
_cell.length_c   1.000
_cell.angle_alpha   90.00
_cell.angle_beta   90.00
_cell.angle_gamma   90.00
#
_symmetry.space_group_name_H-M   'P 1'
#
loop_
_entity.id
_entity.type
_entity.pdbx_description
1 polymer ?
#
loop_
_entity_poly.entity_id
_entity_poly.type
_entity_poly.pdbx_seq_one_letter_code
_entity_poly.pdbx_strand_id
1 'polypeptide(L)'
;QFMKINELGVLPESNAYFHTPSVMAQHLFFTLNCTGHYFCNEYYAVSRAAYDSFLILYVVRGKGYCYLDNRRVELHVGSLVILDCYLPQRYGTDSSWEIYWIHFDGRMVRDYYEAIVQSRCQVILPRNVYHAVHALERIYNMFHVDKRINEALISKSITAVLTELLVFELPE
;
A
#
# COMPACT_ATOMS: atom_id res chain seq x y z
N GLN A 1 -6.32 -13.89 8.24
CA GLN A 1 -5.61 -15.02 8.80
C GLN A 1 -4.14 -14.67 9.01
N PHE A 2 -3.63 -14.86 10.22
CA PHE A 2 -2.24 -14.60 10.57
C PHE A 2 -1.32 -15.64 9.93
N MET A 3 -0.23 -15.16 9.31
CA MET A 3 0.82 -16.02 8.79
C MET A 3 2.17 -15.57 9.33
N LYS A 4 3.04 -16.52 9.69
CA LYS A 4 4.41 -16.19 10.07
C LYS A 4 5.15 -15.63 8.86
N ILE A 5 5.70 -14.41 9.01
CA ILE A 5 6.45 -13.75 7.96
C ILE A 5 7.86 -14.34 7.91
N ASN A 6 8.27 -14.73 6.71
CA ASN A 6 9.61 -15.27 6.45
C ASN A 6 10.21 -14.58 5.23
N GLU A 7 10.19 -13.25 5.22
CA GLU A 7 10.82 -12.41 4.20
C GLU A 7 12.14 -11.85 4.71
N LEU A 8 13.15 -11.86 3.84
CA LEU A 8 14.47 -11.30 4.15
C LEU A 8 14.32 -9.80 4.47
N GLY A 9 14.88 -9.38 5.59
CA GLY A 9 14.88 -7.98 6.01
C GLY A 9 13.62 -7.53 6.73
N VAL A 10 12.62 -8.38 6.88
CA VAL A 10 11.41 -8.10 7.68
C VAL A 10 11.66 -8.53 9.11
N LEU A 11 11.58 -7.59 10.05
CA LEU A 11 11.88 -7.82 11.46
C LEU A 11 10.73 -8.53 12.19
N PRO A 12 11.01 -9.23 13.32
CA PRO A 12 10.03 -10.08 14.00
C PRO A 12 8.77 -9.36 14.50
N GLU A 13 8.84 -8.07 14.80
CA GLU A 13 7.69 -7.27 15.23
C GLU A 13 6.69 -6.96 14.13
N SER A 14 7.02 -7.29 12.88
CA SER A 14 6.17 -7.08 11.72
C SER A 14 5.03 -8.09 11.65
N ASN A 15 3.90 -7.67 11.09
CA ASN A 15 2.75 -8.56 10.87
C ASN A 15 2.15 -8.31 9.50
N ALA A 16 1.59 -9.37 8.92
CA ALA A 16 0.81 -9.30 7.69
C ALA A 16 -0.38 -10.25 7.77
N TYR A 17 -1.47 -9.90 7.09
CA TYR A 17 -2.72 -10.64 7.09
C TYR A 17 -3.23 -10.75 5.66
N PHE A 18 -3.63 -11.97 5.29
CA PHE A 18 -4.20 -12.28 3.98
C PHE A 18 -5.72 -12.38 4.08
N HIS A 19 -6.39 -11.98 3.03
CA HIS A 19 -7.84 -12.00 2.92
C HIS A 19 -8.26 -12.50 1.55
N THR A 20 -9.27 -13.36 1.52
CA THR A 20 -9.92 -13.77 0.28
C THR A 20 -11.22 -13.01 0.15
N PRO A 21 -11.34 -12.09 -0.83
CA PRO A 21 -12.56 -11.31 -1.01
C PRO A 21 -13.77 -12.20 -1.29
N SER A 22 -14.92 -11.85 -0.71
CA SER A 22 -16.18 -12.51 -1.02
C SER A 22 -16.63 -12.22 -2.46
N VAL A 23 -17.52 -13.02 -2.99
CA VAL A 23 -18.11 -12.81 -4.33
C VAL A 23 -18.80 -11.45 -4.40
N MET A 24 -19.54 -11.08 -3.35
CA MET A 24 -20.20 -9.77 -3.28
C MET A 24 -19.20 -8.63 -3.32
N ALA A 25 -18.12 -8.71 -2.55
CA ALA A 25 -17.08 -7.69 -2.52
C ALA A 25 -16.42 -7.52 -3.90
N GLN A 26 -16.15 -8.63 -4.60
CA GLN A 26 -15.58 -8.58 -5.95
C GLN A 26 -16.49 -7.86 -6.95
N HIS A 27 -17.78 -7.86 -6.74
CA HIS A 27 -18.74 -7.14 -7.61
C HIS A 27 -18.92 -5.67 -7.21
N LEU A 28 -18.92 -5.36 -5.92
CA LEU A 28 -19.34 -4.06 -5.42
C LEU A 28 -18.19 -3.16 -4.96
N PHE A 29 -17.12 -3.74 -4.42
CA PHE A 29 -16.15 -3.01 -3.61
C PHE A 29 -14.76 -3.01 -4.21
N PHE A 30 -13.93 -2.05 -3.75
CA PHE A 30 -12.50 -2.27 -3.74
C PHE A 30 -12.22 -3.40 -2.76
N THR A 31 -11.35 -4.34 -3.15
CA THR A 31 -11.09 -5.56 -2.40
C THR A 31 -9.67 -5.59 -1.86
N LEU A 32 -9.50 -6.15 -0.69
CA LEU A 32 -8.20 -6.35 -0.06
C LEU A 32 -7.71 -7.77 -0.29
N ASN A 33 -6.46 -7.90 -0.74
CA ASN A 33 -5.76 -9.19 -0.83
C ASN A 33 -4.92 -9.46 0.42
N CYS A 34 -4.19 -8.44 0.88
CA CYS A 34 -3.41 -8.51 2.11
C CYS A 34 -3.05 -7.12 2.61
N THR A 35 -2.72 -7.04 3.89
CA THR A 35 -2.29 -5.82 4.55
C THR A 35 -1.16 -6.14 5.51
N GLY A 36 -0.25 -5.20 5.70
CA GLY A 36 0.85 -5.38 6.63
C GLY A 36 1.33 -4.11 7.28
N HIS A 37 1.95 -4.29 8.42
CA HIS A 37 2.72 -3.29 9.14
C HIS A 37 4.10 -3.89 9.35
N TYR A 38 5.08 -3.38 8.59
CA TYR A 38 6.41 -3.93 8.52
C TYR A 38 7.45 -3.00 9.11
N PHE A 39 8.36 -3.59 9.87
CA PHE A 39 9.62 -3.00 10.26
C PHE A 39 10.72 -3.74 9.51
N CYS A 40 11.51 -3.01 8.71
CA CYS A 40 12.48 -3.62 7.81
C CYS A 40 13.88 -3.04 8.01
N ASN A 41 14.89 -3.86 7.74
CA ASN A 41 16.28 -3.45 7.69
C ASN A 41 16.79 -3.38 6.24
N GLU A 42 18.08 -3.10 6.07
CA GLU A 42 18.76 -2.90 4.78
C GLU A 42 18.70 -4.09 3.83
N TYR A 43 18.31 -5.27 4.29
CA TYR A 43 18.18 -6.47 3.45
C TYR A 43 16.79 -6.59 2.81
N TYR A 44 15.86 -5.72 3.16
CA TYR A 44 14.52 -5.75 2.59
C TYR A 44 14.53 -5.16 1.18
N ALA A 45 14.31 -6.01 0.20
CA ALA A 45 14.20 -5.61 -1.19
C ALA A 45 13.21 -6.54 -1.90
N VAL A 46 12.18 -5.94 -2.47
CA VAL A 46 11.18 -6.64 -3.28
C VAL A 46 11.51 -6.44 -4.74
N SER A 47 11.59 -7.54 -5.49
CA SER A 47 11.74 -7.52 -6.95
C SER A 47 10.91 -8.68 -7.48
N ARG A 48 9.82 -8.38 -8.18
CA ARG A 48 8.89 -9.38 -8.71
C ARG A 48 8.51 -9.04 -10.14
N ALA A 49 8.23 -10.08 -10.95
CA ALA A 49 7.70 -9.91 -12.30
C ALA A 49 6.23 -9.47 -12.27
N ALA A 50 5.43 -10.04 -11.36
CA ALA A 50 4.03 -9.69 -11.18
C ALA A 50 3.51 -10.19 -9.82
N TYR A 51 2.49 -9.53 -9.30
CA TYR A 51 1.73 -9.93 -8.12
C TYR A 51 0.30 -9.41 -8.26
N ASP A 52 -0.43 -9.95 -9.13
CA ASP A 52 -1.81 -9.67 -9.59
C ASP A 52 -2.69 -8.80 -8.66
N SER A 53 -2.26 -7.57 -8.42
CA SER A 53 -2.92 -6.57 -7.57
C SER A 53 -2.28 -5.20 -7.75
N PHE A 54 -2.84 -4.21 -7.07
CA PHE A 54 -2.20 -2.89 -6.87
C PHE A 54 -1.67 -2.80 -5.46
N LEU A 55 -0.60 -2.04 -5.26
CA LEU A 55 0.01 -1.80 -3.97
C LEU A 55 -0.10 -0.33 -3.59
N ILE A 56 -0.57 -0.06 -2.37
CA ILE A 56 -0.37 1.23 -1.72
C ILE A 56 0.57 1.00 -0.53
N LEU A 57 1.59 1.87 -0.43
CA LEU A 57 2.60 1.81 0.61
C LEU A 57 2.79 3.20 1.22
N TYR A 58 2.87 3.27 2.53
CA TYR A 58 3.10 4.49 3.29
C TYR A 58 4.33 4.33 4.20
N VAL A 59 5.24 5.31 4.16
CA VAL A 59 6.44 5.31 4.99
C VAL A 59 6.17 6.05 6.30
N VAL A 60 6.12 5.30 7.40
CA VAL A 60 5.89 5.84 8.75
C VAL A 60 7.19 6.42 9.33
N ARG A 61 8.29 5.69 9.16
CA ARG A 61 9.62 6.06 9.66
C ARG A 61 10.68 5.56 8.70
N GLY A 62 11.84 6.19 8.77
CA GLY A 62 12.99 5.79 7.96
C GLY A 62 12.87 6.25 6.52
N LYS A 63 13.48 5.53 5.62
CA LYS A 63 13.49 5.85 4.18
C LYS A 63 13.68 4.60 3.35
N GLY A 64 13.24 4.68 2.11
CA GLY A 64 13.39 3.61 1.16
C GLY A 64 13.33 4.13 -0.27
N TYR A 65 13.00 3.24 -1.19
CA TYR A 65 12.96 3.54 -2.62
C TYR A 65 11.89 2.70 -3.31
N CYS A 66 11.46 3.18 -4.46
CA CYS A 66 10.76 2.37 -5.45
C CYS A 66 11.26 2.73 -6.85
N TYR A 67 10.95 1.89 -7.82
CA TYR A 67 11.30 2.15 -9.22
C TYR A 67 10.02 2.47 -9.98
N LEU A 68 10.03 3.59 -10.70
CA LEU A 68 8.97 4.02 -11.62
C LEU A 68 9.61 4.19 -13.00
N ASP A 69 9.14 3.44 -14.00
CA ASP A 69 9.68 3.46 -15.36
C ASP A 69 11.21 3.30 -15.37
N ASN A 70 11.72 2.31 -14.65
CA ASN A 70 13.15 2.02 -14.47
C ASN A 70 13.97 3.14 -13.81
N ARG A 71 13.31 4.12 -13.21
CA ARG A 71 13.97 5.19 -12.45
C ARG A 71 13.77 4.97 -10.97
N ARG A 72 14.86 5.03 -10.23
CA ARG A 72 14.82 4.97 -8.77
C ARG A 72 14.24 6.27 -8.21
N VAL A 73 13.21 6.16 -7.38
CA VAL A 73 12.58 7.27 -6.67
C VAL A 73 12.78 7.05 -5.17
N GLU A 74 13.33 8.04 -4.49
CA GLU A 74 13.52 7.99 -3.04
C GLU A 74 12.19 8.23 -2.32
N LEU A 75 11.94 7.42 -1.28
CA LEU A 75 10.77 7.51 -0.43
C LEU A 75 11.21 7.97 0.96
N HIS A 76 10.57 9.01 1.47
CA HIS A 76 10.85 9.61 2.76
C HIS A 76 9.70 9.38 3.74
N VAL A 77 9.91 9.71 5.01
CA VAL A 77 8.83 9.71 6.01
C VAL A 77 7.67 10.53 5.48
N GLY A 78 6.48 9.95 5.49
CA GLY A 78 5.27 10.56 4.96
C GLY A 78 4.98 10.26 3.49
N SER A 79 5.91 9.64 2.75
CA SER A 79 5.65 9.26 1.36
C SER A 79 4.53 8.25 1.26
N LEU A 80 3.62 8.52 0.34
CA LEU A 80 2.52 7.62 -0.05
C LEU A 80 2.70 7.28 -1.53
N VAL A 81 2.73 5.99 -1.86
CA VAL A 81 2.95 5.53 -3.23
C VAL A 81 1.92 4.49 -3.63
N ILE A 82 1.53 4.53 -4.91
CA ILE A 82 0.72 3.47 -5.54
C ILE A 82 1.53 2.83 -6.68
N LEU A 83 1.54 1.50 -6.72
CA LEU A 83 2.21 0.72 -7.76
C LEU A 83 1.22 -0.25 -8.41
N ASP A 84 1.36 -0.41 -9.72
CA ASP A 84 0.69 -1.47 -10.48
C ASP A 84 1.53 -2.74 -10.40
N CYS A 85 1.14 -3.68 -9.55
CA CYS A 85 1.87 -4.93 -9.36
C CYS A 85 1.52 -6.02 -10.38
N TYR A 86 0.66 -5.75 -11.35
CA TYR A 86 0.52 -6.59 -12.55
C TYR A 86 1.76 -6.49 -13.45
N LEU A 87 2.53 -5.41 -13.29
CA LEU A 87 3.79 -5.18 -13.98
C LEU A 87 4.97 -5.47 -13.04
N PRO A 88 6.20 -5.58 -13.57
CA PRO A 88 7.39 -5.72 -12.73
C PRO A 88 7.50 -4.57 -11.72
N GLN A 89 7.77 -4.91 -10.47
CA GLN A 89 7.91 -3.93 -9.39
C GLN A 89 9.17 -4.17 -8.59
N ARG A 90 9.78 -3.07 -8.15
CA ARG A 90 10.97 -3.06 -7.29
C ARG A 90 10.82 -1.96 -6.25
N TYR A 91 10.96 -2.32 -4.98
CA TYR A 91 10.98 -1.37 -3.87
C TYR A 91 11.67 -1.99 -2.65
N GLY A 92 12.11 -1.16 -1.74
CA GLY A 92 12.77 -1.62 -0.52
C GLY A 92 13.43 -0.47 0.23
N THR A 93 14.39 -0.83 1.08
CA THR A 93 15.17 0.14 1.83
C THR A 93 16.64 -0.28 1.88
N ASP A 94 17.54 0.70 1.75
CA ASP A 94 18.98 0.49 1.91
C ASP A 94 19.42 0.67 3.37
N SER A 95 18.53 1.11 4.24
CA SER A 95 18.82 1.37 5.64
C SER A 95 17.80 0.69 6.55
N SER A 96 16.71 1.36 6.83
CA SER A 96 15.59 0.81 7.59
C SER A 96 14.34 1.64 7.35
N TRP A 97 13.19 1.02 7.46
CA TRP A 97 11.92 1.72 7.46
C TRP A 97 10.84 0.98 8.22
N GLU A 98 9.83 1.73 8.60
CA GLU A 98 8.55 1.25 9.09
C GLU A 98 7.49 1.66 8.10
N ILE A 99 6.70 0.71 7.59
CA ILE A 99 5.71 0.94 6.54
C ILE A 99 4.37 0.29 6.89
N TYR A 100 3.27 0.94 6.45
CA TYR A 100 1.99 0.28 6.22
C TYR A 100 1.83 0.02 4.73
N TRP A 101 1.25 -1.11 4.39
CA TRP A 101 0.98 -1.44 2.99
C TRP A 101 -0.29 -2.26 2.85
N ILE A 102 -0.91 -2.14 1.68
CA ILE A 102 -2.03 -2.98 1.25
C ILE A 102 -1.81 -3.43 -0.19
N HIS A 103 -2.12 -4.69 -0.48
CA HIS A 103 -2.38 -5.16 -1.83
C HIS A 103 -3.89 -5.23 -2.00
N PHE A 104 -4.40 -4.60 -3.04
CA PHE A 104 -5.83 -4.43 -3.27
C PHE A 104 -6.16 -4.48 -4.75
N ASP A 105 -7.44 -4.65 -5.03
CA ASP A 105 -7.93 -4.66 -6.40
C ASP A 105 -9.40 -4.20 -6.45
N GLY A 106 -9.99 -4.23 -7.61
CA GLY A 106 -11.37 -3.84 -7.86
C GLY A 106 -11.58 -3.46 -9.32
N ARG A 107 -12.83 -3.42 -9.75
CA ARG A 107 -13.19 -3.13 -11.16
C ARG A 107 -12.69 -1.77 -11.62
N MET A 108 -12.68 -0.78 -10.72
CA MET A 108 -12.32 0.60 -11.05
C MET A 108 -10.90 0.98 -10.68
N VAL A 109 -10.11 0.07 -10.08
CA VAL A 109 -8.78 0.43 -9.59
C VAL A 109 -7.86 0.85 -10.74
N ARG A 110 -7.91 0.16 -11.87
CA ARG A 110 -7.07 0.53 -13.02
C ARG A 110 -7.38 1.94 -13.53
N ASP A 111 -8.65 2.31 -13.58
CA ASP A 111 -9.03 3.67 -14.00
C ASP A 111 -8.55 4.72 -13.00
N TYR A 112 -8.65 4.46 -11.70
CA TYR A 112 -8.06 5.31 -10.65
C TYR A 112 -6.56 5.43 -10.81
N TYR A 113 -5.88 4.29 -11.00
CA TYR A 113 -4.42 4.25 -11.15
C TYR A 113 -3.96 5.09 -12.35
N GLU A 114 -4.61 4.93 -13.50
CA GLU A 114 -4.28 5.69 -14.71
C GLU A 114 -4.49 7.20 -14.51
N ALA A 115 -5.58 7.59 -13.86
CA ALA A 115 -5.84 8.98 -13.52
C ALA A 115 -4.76 9.56 -12.58
N ILE A 116 -4.37 8.79 -11.56
CA ILE A 116 -3.32 9.17 -10.60
C ILE A 116 -1.98 9.34 -11.32
N VAL A 117 -1.58 8.40 -12.15
CA VAL A 117 -0.33 8.44 -12.91
C VAL A 117 -0.31 9.62 -13.87
N GLN A 118 -1.43 9.87 -14.56
CA GLN A 118 -1.58 11.02 -15.46
C GLN A 118 -1.42 12.35 -14.73
N SER A 119 -1.89 12.44 -13.50
CA SER A 119 -1.74 13.61 -12.63
C SER A 119 -0.38 13.70 -11.95
N ARG A 120 0.51 12.74 -12.19
CA ARG A 120 1.85 12.63 -11.58
C ARG A 120 1.85 12.49 -10.05
N CYS A 121 0.77 11.97 -9.50
CA CYS A 121 0.60 11.78 -8.06
C CYS A 121 0.85 10.34 -7.61
N GLN A 122 1.62 9.56 -8.37
CA GLN A 122 1.94 8.17 -8.05
C GLN A 122 2.79 8.06 -6.77
N VAL A 123 3.64 9.04 -6.52
CA VAL A 123 4.36 9.20 -5.24
C VAL A 123 4.11 10.61 -4.75
N ILE A 124 3.53 10.75 -3.56
CA ILE A 124 3.24 12.05 -2.96
C ILE A 124 3.74 12.14 -1.53
N LEU A 125 3.98 13.39 -1.08
CA LEU A 125 4.15 13.77 0.31
C LEU A 125 2.95 14.63 0.69
N PRO A 126 1.82 14.03 1.11
CA PRO A 126 0.62 14.80 1.40
C PRO A 126 0.85 15.74 2.61
N ARG A 127 0.32 16.97 2.52
CA ARG A 127 0.42 17.94 3.61
C ARG A 127 -0.32 17.47 4.87
N ASN A 128 -1.41 16.77 4.66
CA ASN A 128 -2.18 16.15 5.73
C ASN A 128 -2.29 14.64 5.45
N VAL A 129 -1.36 13.90 6.03
CA VAL A 129 -1.30 12.44 5.90
C VAL A 129 -2.33 11.72 6.76
N TYR A 130 -3.00 12.42 7.66
CA TYR A 130 -3.88 11.82 8.67
C TYR A 130 -4.93 10.88 8.06
N HIS A 131 -5.62 11.34 7.03
CA HIS A 131 -6.70 10.55 6.42
C HIS A 131 -6.19 9.28 5.74
N ALA A 132 -5.09 9.38 4.98
CA ALA A 132 -4.51 8.22 4.29
C ALA A 132 -3.92 7.22 5.29
N VAL A 133 -3.12 7.70 6.24
CA VAL A 133 -2.52 6.85 7.28
C VAL A 133 -3.60 6.18 8.13
N HIS A 134 -4.58 6.96 8.58
CA HIS A 134 -5.68 6.44 9.40
C HIS A 134 -6.49 5.38 8.65
N ALA A 135 -6.70 5.56 7.34
CA ALA A 135 -7.38 4.56 6.51
C ALA A 135 -6.58 3.25 6.42
N LEU A 136 -5.26 3.34 6.21
CA LEU A 136 -4.38 2.16 6.16
C LEU A 136 -4.31 1.45 7.52
N GLU A 137 -4.17 2.21 8.61
CA GLU A 137 -4.18 1.66 9.97
C GLU A 137 -5.52 0.98 10.30
N ARG A 138 -6.64 1.58 9.90
CA ARG A 138 -7.96 1.01 10.11
C ARG A 138 -8.12 -0.33 9.42
N ILE A 139 -7.66 -0.46 8.17
CA ILE A 139 -7.67 -1.73 7.46
C ILE A 139 -6.83 -2.76 8.22
N TYR A 140 -5.60 -2.40 8.56
CA TYR A 140 -4.68 -3.30 9.28
C TYR A 140 -5.28 -3.74 10.62
N ASN A 141 -5.85 -2.81 11.39
CA ASN A 141 -6.39 -3.08 12.73
C ASN A 141 -7.66 -3.92 12.71
N MET A 142 -8.42 -3.97 11.62
CA MET A 142 -9.51 -4.94 11.48
C MET A 142 -9.02 -6.38 11.66
N PHE A 143 -7.82 -6.68 11.16
CA PHE A 143 -7.19 -8.00 11.29
C PHE A 143 -6.40 -8.15 12.58
N HIS A 144 -5.63 -7.13 12.94
CA HIS A 144 -4.66 -7.21 14.02
C HIS A 144 -5.30 -7.04 15.41
N VAL A 145 -6.25 -6.14 15.54
CA VAL A 145 -6.89 -5.77 16.82
C VAL A 145 -8.31 -6.31 16.92
N ASP A 146 -9.18 -5.90 15.99
CA ASP A 146 -10.62 -6.16 16.07
C ASP A 146 -10.97 -7.61 15.76
N LYS A 147 -10.18 -8.26 14.88
CA LYS A 147 -10.41 -9.62 14.37
C LYS A 147 -11.82 -9.78 13.80
N ARG A 148 -12.35 -8.70 13.25
CA ARG A 148 -13.68 -8.61 12.67
C ARG A 148 -13.56 -7.86 11.34
N ILE A 149 -13.67 -8.61 10.24
CA ILE A 149 -13.44 -8.09 8.89
C ILE A 149 -14.76 -7.58 8.33
N ASN A 150 -14.77 -6.32 7.90
CA ASN A 150 -15.90 -5.69 7.24
C ASN A 150 -15.44 -5.18 5.86
N GLU A 151 -15.85 -5.88 4.82
CA GLU A 151 -15.40 -5.59 3.44
C GLU A 151 -15.91 -4.23 2.93
N ALA A 152 -17.09 -3.78 3.37
CA ALA A 152 -17.58 -2.46 3.01
C ALA A 152 -16.74 -1.35 3.63
N LEU A 153 -16.33 -1.50 4.90
CA LEU A 153 -15.44 -0.54 5.57
C LEU A 153 -14.02 -0.56 4.98
N ILE A 154 -13.52 -1.72 4.57
CA ILE A 154 -12.26 -1.84 3.82
C ILE A 154 -12.34 -1.01 2.53
N SER A 155 -13.41 -1.19 1.75
CA SER A 155 -13.63 -0.47 0.50
C SER A 155 -13.68 1.04 0.72
N LYS A 156 -14.38 1.49 1.77
CA LYS A 156 -14.42 2.90 2.16
C LYS A 156 -13.02 3.44 2.47
N SER A 157 -12.22 2.69 3.21
CA SER A 157 -10.86 3.08 3.56
C SER A 157 -9.93 3.12 2.35
N ILE A 158 -10.04 2.15 1.42
CA ILE A 158 -9.28 2.17 0.16
C ILE A 158 -9.67 3.40 -0.66
N THR A 159 -10.97 3.71 -0.76
CA THR A 159 -11.46 4.90 -1.45
C THR A 159 -10.87 6.17 -0.86
N ALA A 160 -10.77 6.26 0.46
CA ALA A 160 -10.18 7.42 1.13
C ALA A 160 -8.71 7.63 0.70
N VAL A 161 -7.91 6.55 0.63
CA VAL A 161 -6.51 6.65 0.19
C VAL A 161 -6.42 7.05 -1.29
N LEU A 162 -7.22 6.43 -2.15
CA LEU A 162 -7.25 6.77 -3.58
C LEU A 162 -7.68 8.22 -3.79
N THR A 163 -8.62 8.72 -3.01
CA THR A 163 -9.05 10.11 -3.06
C THR A 163 -7.91 11.07 -2.71
N GLU A 164 -7.14 10.77 -1.67
CA GLU A 164 -5.95 11.60 -1.32
C GLU A 164 -4.96 11.68 -2.49
N LEU A 165 -4.73 10.58 -3.19
CA LEU A 165 -3.86 10.56 -4.36
C LEU A 165 -4.43 11.36 -5.54
N LEU A 166 -5.75 11.41 -5.70
CA LEU A 166 -6.42 12.13 -6.79
C LEU A 166 -6.58 13.62 -6.53
N VAL A 167 -6.80 14.04 -5.28
CA VAL A 167 -7.00 15.46 -4.95
C VAL A 167 -5.69 16.19 -4.66
N PHE A 168 -4.56 15.47 -4.63
CA PHE A 168 -3.26 16.07 -4.41
C PHE A 168 -2.87 16.92 -5.62
N GLU A 169 -2.63 18.22 -5.37
CA GLU A 169 -2.11 19.14 -6.38
C GLU A 169 -0.63 19.35 -6.13
N LEU A 170 0.18 19.05 -7.17
CA LEU A 170 1.59 19.38 -7.11
C LEU A 170 1.74 20.91 -7.14
N PRO A 171 2.64 21.49 -6.33
CA PRO A 171 2.94 22.94 -6.44
C PRO A 171 3.40 23.25 -7.87
N GLU A 172 2.91 24.35 -8.43
CA GLU A 172 3.35 24.85 -9.73
C GLU A 172 4.83 25.26 -9.71
#